data_9d06d04faf136c2249e3f4867a1b5b98
#
_entry.id   9d06d04faf136c2249e3f4867a1b5b98
#
_cell.length_a   1.000
_cell.length_b   1.000
_cell.length_c   1.000
_cell.angle_alpha   90.00
_cell.angle_beta   90.00
_cell.angle_gamma   90.00
#
_symmetry.space_group_name_H-M   'P 1'
#
loop_
_entity.id
_entity.type
_entity.pdbx_description
1 polymer ?
#
loop_
_entity_poly.entity_id
_entity_poly.type
_entity_poly.pdbx_seq_one_letter_code
_entity_poly.pdbx_strand_id
1 'polypeptide(L)'
;MAFLTSKWIIILVITLLIILSFTFKKTVKSEIYINATNQTVWNVITNTNDYEKWNSVLTLVDGNLGERQKVKYNFTQEEGKQYDVSVVVKKINQDNILNQCGGTKGIITYDHFYLLSEKNKQTKLIIKEDYHGLMVLFWSPNKVQKAYDRLILDIKKQSEHIENKK
;
A
#
# COMPACT_ATOMS: atom_id res chain seq x y z
N MET A 1 -5.42 32.46 -38.73
CA MET A 1 -4.44 32.45 -37.62
C MET A 1 -4.96 31.89 -36.30
N ALA A 2 -6.23 32.14 -35.90
CA ALA A 2 -6.78 31.66 -34.60
C ALA A 2 -6.80 30.14 -34.40
N PHE A 3 -6.96 29.33 -35.44
CA PHE A 3 -7.00 27.86 -35.35
C PHE A 3 -5.65 27.21 -35.05
N LEU A 4 -4.55 27.78 -35.51
CA LEU A 4 -3.19 27.33 -35.25
C LEU A 4 -2.77 27.62 -33.79
N THR A 5 -3.17 28.77 -33.26
CA THR A 5 -2.89 29.14 -31.86
C THR A 5 -3.63 28.23 -30.88
N SER A 6 -4.87 27.81 -31.21
CA SER A 6 -5.66 26.88 -30.37
C SER A 6 -4.99 25.50 -30.24
N LYS A 7 -4.45 24.93 -31.31
CA LYS A 7 -3.75 23.63 -31.28
C LYS A 7 -2.49 23.67 -30.40
N TRP A 8 -1.70 24.72 -30.50
CA TRP A 8 -0.49 24.89 -29.70
C TRP A 8 -0.80 25.07 -28.22
N ILE A 9 -1.86 25.79 -27.89
CA ILE A 9 -2.34 25.93 -26.50
C ILE A 9 -2.77 24.57 -25.94
N ILE A 10 -3.51 23.77 -26.72
CA ILE A 10 -3.93 22.41 -26.29
C ILE A 10 -2.70 21.52 -26.04
N ILE A 11 -1.72 21.53 -26.95
CA ILE A 11 -0.49 20.75 -26.81
C ILE A 11 0.26 21.19 -25.54
N LEU A 12 0.39 22.50 -25.31
CA LEU A 12 1.06 23.04 -24.13
C LEU A 12 0.36 22.63 -22.84
N VAL A 13 -0.98 22.67 -22.80
CA VAL A 13 -1.76 22.24 -21.64
C VAL A 13 -1.59 20.73 -21.38
N ILE A 14 -1.64 19.91 -22.42
CA ILE A 14 -1.43 18.45 -22.28
C ILE A 14 -0.02 18.17 -21.79
N THR A 15 1.01 18.83 -22.33
CA THR A 15 2.38 18.67 -21.92
C THR A 15 2.55 19.07 -20.44
N LEU A 16 1.95 20.19 -20.03
CA LEU A 16 1.95 20.64 -18.65
C LEU A 16 1.28 19.62 -17.72
N LEU A 17 0.12 19.07 -18.10
CA LEU A 17 -0.57 18.03 -17.32
C LEU A 17 0.26 16.75 -17.19
N ILE A 18 0.96 16.35 -18.26
CA ILE A 18 1.89 15.22 -18.21
C ILE A 18 3.03 15.50 -17.24
N ILE A 19 3.68 16.66 -17.33
CA ILE A 19 4.76 17.04 -16.40
C ILE A 19 4.24 17.04 -14.95
N LEU A 20 3.10 17.66 -14.72
CA LEU A 20 2.49 17.74 -13.40
C LEU A 20 2.15 16.32 -12.85
N SER A 21 1.76 15.37 -13.71
CA SER A 21 1.45 13.99 -13.27
C SER A 21 2.62 13.26 -12.62
N PHE A 22 3.86 13.66 -12.94
CA PHE A 22 5.07 13.08 -12.32
C PHE A 22 5.52 13.80 -11.04
N THR A 23 5.04 15.02 -10.79
CA THR A 23 5.45 15.82 -9.63
C THR A 23 4.56 15.65 -8.41
N PHE A 24 3.27 15.30 -8.61
CA PHE A 24 2.33 15.15 -7.50
C PHE A 24 2.49 13.82 -6.79
N LYS A 25 2.74 13.93 -5.50
CA LYS A 25 2.87 12.80 -4.58
C LYS A 25 2.00 13.04 -3.34
N LYS A 26 1.31 11.99 -2.89
CA LYS A 26 0.72 11.91 -1.55
C LYS A 26 1.20 10.64 -0.88
N THR A 27 1.42 10.69 0.42
CA THR A 27 1.88 9.55 1.21
C THR A 27 0.87 9.27 2.32
N VAL A 28 0.54 8.00 2.48
CA VAL A 28 -0.14 7.45 3.65
C VAL A 28 0.89 6.71 4.47
N LYS A 29 0.87 6.86 5.80
CA LYS A 29 1.83 6.21 6.70
C LYS A 29 1.19 5.92 8.04
N SER A 30 1.33 4.66 8.49
CA SER A 30 1.03 4.25 9.87
C SER A 30 2.24 3.55 10.45
N GLU A 31 2.55 3.76 11.73
CA GLU A 31 3.67 3.10 12.41
C GLU A 31 3.31 2.70 13.84
N ILE A 32 3.83 1.55 14.28
CA ILE A 32 3.58 1.00 15.61
C ILE A 32 4.75 0.15 16.09
N TYR A 33 4.87 0.00 17.40
CA TYR A 33 5.75 -0.99 18.05
C TYR A 33 4.94 -2.22 18.46
N ILE A 34 5.46 -3.41 18.14
CA ILE A 34 4.84 -4.72 18.35
C ILE A 34 5.73 -5.55 19.27
N ASN A 35 5.17 -6.11 20.33
CA ASN A 35 5.87 -7.00 21.27
C ASN A 35 5.98 -8.43 20.67
N ALA A 36 6.67 -8.52 19.55
CA ALA A 36 6.95 -9.75 18.83
C ALA A 36 8.25 -9.59 18.04
N THR A 37 8.88 -10.71 17.68
CA THR A 37 10.08 -10.71 16.83
C THR A 37 9.75 -10.28 15.40
N ASN A 38 10.74 -9.72 14.67
CA ASN A 38 10.59 -9.40 13.24
C ASN A 38 10.08 -10.61 12.45
N GLN A 39 10.58 -11.80 12.75
CA GLN A 39 10.16 -13.03 12.09
C GLN A 39 8.68 -13.34 12.31
N THR A 40 8.16 -13.16 13.54
CA THR A 40 6.73 -13.37 13.83
C THR A 40 5.87 -12.37 13.07
N VAL A 41 6.23 -11.08 13.10
CA VAL A 41 5.49 -10.04 12.38
C VAL A 41 5.55 -10.28 10.86
N TRP A 42 6.70 -10.66 10.35
CA TRP A 42 6.89 -11.02 8.94
C TRP A 42 5.99 -12.17 8.51
N ASN A 43 5.95 -13.24 9.29
CA ASN A 43 5.10 -14.39 9.01
C ASN A 43 3.60 -14.02 9.00
N VAL A 44 3.17 -13.13 9.89
CA VAL A 44 1.79 -12.59 9.90
C VAL A 44 1.48 -11.82 8.62
N ILE A 45 2.41 -10.96 8.18
CA ILE A 45 2.23 -10.13 6.97
C ILE A 45 2.29 -10.99 5.69
N THR A 46 3.10 -12.05 5.66
CA THR A 46 3.32 -12.83 4.44
C THR A 46 2.40 -14.04 4.31
N ASN A 47 1.78 -14.49 5.38
CA ASN A 47 0.77 -15.55 5.33
C ASN A 47 -0.61 -14.99 4.92
N THR A 48 -0.72 -14.58 3.67
CA THR A 48 -1.92 -13.95 3.11
C THR A 48 -3.15 -14.84 3.08
N ASN A 49 -2.97 -16.18 3.11
CA ASN A 49 -4.07 -17.15 3.15
C ASN A 49 -4.86 -17.12 4.47
N ASP A 50 -4.24 -16.62 5.53
CA ASP A 50 -4.88 -16.51 6.84
C ASP A 50 -5.52 -15.13 7.09
N TYR A 51 -5.42 -14.19 6.15
CA TYR A 51 -5.93 -12.83 6.31
C TYR A 51 -7.41 -12.76 6.69
N GLU A 52 -8.25 -13.60 6.12
CA GLU A 52 -9.68 -13.65 6.44
C GLU A 52 -9.98 -13.88 7.93
N LYS A 53 -9.04 -14.50 8.67
CA LYS A 53 -9.24 -14.86 10.08
C LYS A 53 -9.04 -13.69 11.04
N TRP A 54 -8.28 -12.67 10.63
CA TRP A 54 -7.84 -11.62 11.55
C TRP A 54 -7.73 -10.23 10.94
N ASN A 55 -7.65 -10.10 9.62
CA ASN A 55 -7.39 -8.84 8.92
C ASN A 55 -8.71 -8.21 8.47
N SER A 56 -9.07 -7.06 9.05
CA SER A 56 -10.31 -6.35 8.71
C SER A 56 -10.22 -5.49 7.44
N VAL A 57 -9.04 -5.40 6.83
CA VAL A 57 -8.76 -4.48 5.72
C VAL A 57 -8.45 -5.20 4.41
N LEU A 58 -7.67 -6.27 4.47
CA LEU A 58 -7.24 -7.02 3.29
C LEU A 58 -7.64 -8.49 3.38
N THR A 59 -8.19 -9.04 2.31
CA THR A 59 -8.33 -10.48 2.11
C THR A 59 -7.71 -10.88 0.79
N LEU A 60 -7.04 -12.05 0.77
CA LEU A 60 -6.49 -12.60 -0.46
C LEU A 60 -7.62 -13.10 -1.35
N VAL A 61 -7.62 -12.67 -2.61
CA VAL A 61 -8.53 -13.17 -3.65
C VAL A 61 -7.83 -14.17 -4.56
N ASP A 62 -6.59 -13.85 -4.97
CA ASP A 62 -5.83 -14.68 -5.90
C ASP A 62 -4.33 -14.35 -5.85
N GLY A 63 -3.50 -15.30 -6.24
CA GLY A 63 -2.05 -15.17 -6.34
C GLY A 63 -1.28 -15.54 -5.07
N ASN A 64 0.04 -15.52 -5.16
CA ASN A 64 0.97 -15.81 -4.08
C ASN A 64 2.03 -14.72 -3.98
N LEU A 65 2.52 -14.46 -2.76
CA LEU A 65 3.64 -13.55 -2.56
C LEU A 65 4.93 -14.15 -3.12
N GLY A 66 5.45 -13.54 -4.17
CA GLY A 66 6.72 -13.84 -4.79
C GLY A 66 7.15 -12.66 -5.63
N GLU A 67 8.45 -12.38 -5.73
CA GLU A 67 8.93 -11.25 -6.54
C GLU A 67 8.44 -11.36 -7.99
N ARG A 68 7.96 -10.25 -8.53
CA ARG A 68 7.35 -10.11 -9.86
C ARG A 68 6.00 -10.82 -10.04
N GLN A 69 5.48 -11.48 -9.00
CA GLN A 69 4.17 -12.10 -9.04
C GLN A 69 3.06 -11.07 -8.85
N LYS A 70 1.91 -11.36 -9.44
CA LYS A 70 0.68 -10.59 -9.24
C LYS A 70 -0.09 -11.20 -8.07
N VAL A 71 -0.62 -10.33 -7.23
CA VAL A 71 -1.49 -10.70 -6.12
C VAL A 71 -2.75 -9.84 -6.19
N LYS A 72 -3.90 -10.46 -6.01
CA LYS A 72 -5.18 -9.77 -5.95
C LYS A 72 -5.75 -9.82 -4.54
N TYR A 73 -6.07 -8.66 -4.01
CA TYR A 73 -6.73 -8.50 -2.71
C TYR A 73 -8.11 -7.87 -2.88
N ASN A 74 -9.00 -8.19 -1.96
CA ASN A 74 -10.14 -7.35 -1.64
C ASN A 74 -9.73 -6.39 -0.52
N PHE A 75 -9.87 -5.08 -0.76
CA PHE A 75 -9.49 -4.01 0.15
C PHE A 75 -10.74 -3.35 0.74
N THR A 76 -10.95 -3.50 2.04
CA THR A 76 -12.02 -2.88 2.80
C THR A 76 -11.57 -1.51 3.31
N GLN A 77 -11.90 -0.46 2.57
CA GLN A 77 -11.51 0.91 2.91
C GLN A 77 -12.29 1.44 4.12
N GLU A 78 -13.60 1.22 4.13
CA GLU A 78 -14.54 1.54 5.23
C GLU A 78 -15.67 0.50 5.22
N GLU A 79 -16.48 0.46 6.26
CA GLU A 79 -17.59 -0.49 6.36
C GLU A 79 -18.51 -0.40 5.13
N GLY A 80 -18.80 -1.55 4.53
CA GLY A 80 -19.61 -1.66 3.31
C GLY A 80 -18.93 -1.19 2.01
N LYS A 81 -17.66 -0.74 2.03
CA LYS A 81 -16.92 -0.31 0.84
C LYS A 81 -15.68 -1.14 0.62
N GLN A 82 -15.77 -2.02 -0.34
CA GLN A 82 -14.71 -2.93 -0.76
C GLN A 82 -14.29 -2.68 -2.20
N TYR A 83 -13.02 -2.86 -2.47
CA TYR A 83 -12.42 -2.68 -3.80
C TYR A 83 -11.47 -3.83 -4.12
N ASP A 84 -11.56 -4.36 -5.31
CA ASP A 84 -10.56 -5.29 -5.83
C ASP A 84 -9.29 -4.52 -6.19
N VAL A 85 -8.18 -4.92 -5.59
CA VAL A 85 -6.87 -4.30 -5.78
C VAL A 85 -5.89 -5.35 -6.28
N SER A 86 -5.30 -5.08 -7.45
CA SER A 86 -4.25 -5.93 -8.02
C SER A 86 -2.89 -5.25 -7.85
N VAL A 87 -1.93 -5.97 -7.29
CA VAL A 87 -0.58 -5.50 -7.08
C VAL A 87 0.45 -6.43 -7.72
N VAL A 88 1.61 -5.90 -8.01
CA VAL A 88 2.81 -6.67 -8.35
C VAL A 88 3.79 -6.56 -7.20
N VAL A 89 4.31 -7.67 -6.73
CA VAL A 89 5.37 -7.71 -5.72
C VAL A 89 6.68 -7.25 -6.35
N LYS A 90 7.21 -6.12 -5.91
CA LYS A 90 8.47 -5.55 -6.43
C LYS A 90 9.70 -6.07 -5.73
N LYS A 91 9.60 -6.24 -4.41
CA LYS A 91 10.75 -6.65 -3.59
C LYS A 91 10.29 -7.39 -2.36
N ILE A 92 10.99 -8.48 -2.06
CA ILE A 92 10.91 -9.20 -0.79
C ILE A 92 12.33 -9.23 -0.20
N ASN A 93 12.48 -8.65 0.99
CA ASN A 93 13.66 -8.86 1.83
C ASN A 93 13.15 -9.39 3.16
N GLN A 94 13.33 -10.69 3.39
CA GLN A 94 12.77 -11.41 4.51
C GLN A 94 13.02 -10.69 5.83
N ASP A 95 12.01 -10.68 6.69
CA ASP A 95 11.97 -10.04 8.02
C ASP A 95 12.25 -8.52 8.04
N ASN A 96 12.25 -7.87 6.86
CA ASN A 96 12.63 -6.46 6.72
C ASN A 96 11.71 -5.65 5.80
N ILE A 97 11.56 -6.05 4.52
CA ILE A 97 10.83 -5.25 3.52
C ILE A 97 9.96 -6.14 2.65
N LEU A 98 8.67 -5.81 2.57
CA LEU A 98 7.79 -6.22 1.49
C LEU A 98 7.33 -4.96 0.75
N ASN A 99 7.66 -4.88 -0.55
CA ASN A 99 7.20 -3.81 -1.42
C ASN A 99 6.30 -4.35 -2.54
N GLN A 100 5.13 -3.76 -2.67
CA GLN A 100 4.14 -4.06 -3.70
C GLN A 100 3.76 -2.79 -4.43
N CYS A 101 3.42 -2.88 -5.71
CA CYS A 101 2.98 -1.71 -6.48
C CYS A 101 1.76 -2.02 -7.33
N GLY A 102 1.00 -0.99 -7.63
CA GLY A 102 -0.20 -1.12 -8.45
C GLY A 102 -0.64 0.20 -9.07
N GLY A 103 -1.86 0.18 -9.61
CA GLY A 103 -2.46 1.35 -10.24
C GLY A 103 -2.23 1.45 -11.74
N THR A 104 -2.61 2.58 -12.33
CA THR A 104 -2.54 2.87 -13.76
C THR A 104 -1.59 4.03 -14.01
N LYS A 105 -0.54 3.80 -14.80
CA LYS A 105 0.45 4.81 -15.16
C LYS A 105 -0.21 6.06 -15.75
N GLY A 106 0.24 7.24 -15.32
CA GLY A 106 -0.28 8.55 -15.73
C GLY A 106 -1.57 8.97 -15.03
N ILE A 107 -2.35 8.02 -14.51
CA ILE A 107 -3.59 8.30 -13.77
C ILE A 107 -3.29 8.33 -12.27
N ILE A 108 -3.08 7.17 -11.67
CA ILE A 108 -2.64 7.00 -10.28
C ILE A 108 -1.89 5.68 -10.16
N THR A 109 -0.69 5.73 -9.61
CA THR A 109 0.09 4.55 -9.23
C THR A 109 0.46 4.65 -7.77
N TYR A 110 0.74 3.51 -7.15
CA TYR A 110 1.16 3.46 -5.77
C TYR A 110 2.24 2.41 -5.54
N ASP A 111 3.11 2.70 -4.58
CA ASP A 111 4.11 1.81 -4.01
C ASP A 111 3.79 1.61 -2.52
N HIS A 112 3.37 0.41 -2.18
CA HIS A 112 3.02 -0.02 -0.83
C HIS A 112 4.19 -0.75 -0.18
N PHE A 113 4.51 -0.37 1.05
CA PHE A 113 5.61 -0.93 1.82
C PHE A 113 5.17 -1.40 3.19
N TYR A 114 5.58 -2.60 3.55
CA TYR A 114 5.77 -3.02 4.93
C TYR A 114 7.26 -2.96 5.23
N LEU A 115 7.63 -2.17 6.25
CA LEU A 115 9.02 -1.99 6.68
C LEU A 115 9.12 -2.42 8.14
N LEU A 116 9.98 -3.41 8.41
CA LEU A 116 10.22 -3.94 9.74
C LEU A 116 11.63 -3.60 10.18
N SER A 117 11.78 -3.23 11.46
CA SER A 117 13.07 -3.06 12.10
C SER A 117 12.97 -3.40 13.58
N GLU A 118 13.99 -4.04 14.11
CA GLU A 118 14.07 -4.34 15.54
C GLU A 118 14.46 -3.09 16.33
N LYS A 119 13.78 -2.85 17.46
CA LYS A 119 14.12 -1.83 18.41
C LYS A 119 13.73 -2.26 19.83
N ASN A 120 14.70 -2.33 20.73
CA ASN A 120 14.47 -2.68 22.15
C ASN A 120 13.67 -4.00 22.34
N LYS A 121 14.02 -5.04 21.60
CA LYS A 121 13.35 -6.35 21.58
C LYS A 121 11.88 -6.29 21.09
N GLN A 122 11.49 -5.23 20.45
CA GLN A 122 10.20 -5.06 19.79
C GLN A 122 10.42 -4.89 18.29
N THR A 123 9.43 -5.24 17.49
CA THR A 123 9.40 -4.90 16.08
C THR A 123 8.74 -3.52 15.88
N LYS A 124 9.46 -2.59 15.29
CA LYS A 124 8.85 -1.39 14.71
C LYS A 124 8.34 -1.75 13.32
N LEU A 125 7.03 -1.72 13.14
CA LEU A 125 6.37 -1.86 11.85
C LEU A 125 5.96 -0.49 11.31
N ILE A 126 6.27 -0.24 10.03
CA ILE A 126 5.77 0.90 9.27
C ILE A 126 5.03 0.36 8.04
N ILE A 127 3.77 0.74 7.91
CA ILE A 127 3.02 0.61 6.66
C ILE A 127 3.06 1.96 5.98
N LYS A 128 3.58 2.00 4.75
CA LYS A 128 3.71 3.24 3.98
C LYS A 128 3.25 3.01 2.56
N GLU A 129 2.51 3.96 2.00
CA GLU A 129 2.13 3.93 0.60
C GLU A 129 2.32 5.30 -0.04
N ASP A 130 3.08 5.31 -1.12
CA ASP A 130 3.39 6.50 -1.90
C ASP A 130 2.55 6.49 -3.19
N TYR A 131 1.71 7.50 -3.37
CA TYR A 131 0.85 7.68 -4.53
C TYR A 131 1.42 8.72 -5.48
N HIS A 132 1.43 8.41 -6.78
CA HIS A 132 1.87 9.29 -7.85
C HIS A 132 0.85 9.33 -8.98
N GLY A 133 0.77 10.46 -9.68
CA GLY A 133 -0.08 10.62 -10.87
C GLY A 133 -1.03 11.81 -10.80
N LEU A 134 -1.70 12.08 -11.92
CA LEU A 134 -2.56 13.26 -12.07
C LEU A 134 -3.76 13.25 -11.10
N MET A 135 -4.36 12.06 -10.88
CA MET A 135 -5.52 11.93 -9.98
C MET A 135 -5.19 12.18 -8.51
N VAL A 136 -3.89 12.15 -8.12
CA VAL A 136 -3.44 12.49 -6.76
C VAL A 136 -3.83 13.91 -6.37
N LEU A 137 -3.95 14.84 -7.33
CA LEU A 137 -4.43 16.21 -7.10
C LEU A 137 -5.84 16.26 -6.52
N PHE A 138 -6.73 15.45 -7.08
CA PHE A 138 -8.17 15.46 -6.81
C PHE A 138 -8.60 14.42 -5.78
N TRP A 139 -7.67 13.55 -5.37
CA TRP A 139 -7.94 12.45 -4.46
C TRP A 139 -7.51 12.76 -3.03
N SER A 140 -8.34 12.35 -2.04
CA SER A 140 -8.02 12.46 -0.62
C SER A 140 -7.57 11.11 -0.06
N PRO A 141 -6.39 11.03 0.60
CA PRO A 141 -5.89 9.79 1.19
C PRO A 141 -6.54 9.42 2.54
N ASN A 142 -7.40 10.26 3.09
CA ASN A 142 -7.89 10.13 4.47
C ASN A 142 -8.57 8.78 4.76
N LYS A 143 -9.31 8.23 3.80
CA LYS A 143 -9.97 6.93 3.97
C LYS A 143 -8.98 5.78 3.95
N VAL A 144 -7.96 5.85 3.09
CA VAL A 144 -6.87 4.87 3.06
C VAL A 144 -6.04 4.97 4.33
N GLN A 145 -5.75 6.18 4.82
CA GLN A 145 -5.05 6.36 6.10
C GLN A 145 -5.79 5.64 7.24
N LYS A 146 -7.11 5.84 7.37
CA LYS A 146 -7.93 5.16 8.39
C LYS A 146 -7.94 3.64 8.22
N ALA A 147 -7.93 3.13 6.98
CA ALA A 147 -7.83 1.70 6.73
C ALA A 147 -6.46 1.16 7.19
N TYR A 148 -5.36 1.86 6.91
CA TYR A 148 -4.03 1.43 7.33
C TYR A 148 -3.81 1.56 8.84
N ASP A 149 -4.46 2.51 9.50
CA ASP A 149 -4.46 2.59 10.96
C ASP A 149 -5.17 1.37 11.59
N ARG A 150 -6.22 0.83 10.96
CA ARG A 150 -6.84 -0.44 11.37
C ARG A 150 -5.93 -1.63 11.06
N LEU A 151 -5.40 -1.71 9.83
CA LEU A 151 -4.55 -2.80 9.39
C LEU A 151 -3.34 -3.00 10.30
N ILE A 152 -2.68 -1.91 10.69
CA ILE A 152 -1.49 -2.01 11.54
C ILE A 152 -1.83 -2.49 12.96
N LEU A 153 -3.01 -2.17 13.48
CA LEU A 153 -3.53 -2.67 14.75
C LEU A 153 -3.88 -4.16 14.67
N ASP A 154 -4.48 -4.61 13.56
CA ASP A 154 -4.79 -6.02 13.34
C ASP A 154 -3.51 -6.86 13.28
N ILE A 155 -2.49 -6.39 12.53
CA ILE A 155 -1.18 -7.05 12.47
C ILE A 155 -0.54 -7.12 13.86
N LYS A 156 -0.57 -6.01 14.63
CA LYS A 156 -0.06 -6.01 16.01
C LYS A 156 -0.74 -7.05 16.86
N LYS A 157 -2.06 -7.04 16.91
CA LYS A 157 -2.86 -7.98 17.72
C LYS A 157 -2.56 -9.44 17.38
N GLN A 158 -2.51 -9.75 16.08
CA GLN A 158 -2.24 -11.10 15.60
C GLN A 158 -0.81 -11.53 15.91
N SER A 159 0.17 -10.66 15.72
CA SER A 159 1.58 -10.96 15.99
C SER A 159 1.85 -11.21 17.47
N GLU A 160 1.33 -10.35 18.33
CA GLU A 160 1.47 -10.51 19.79
C GLU A 160 0.73 -11.76 20.31
N HIS A 161 -0.43 -12.10 19.71
CA HIS A 161 -1.13 -13.34 20.05
C HIS A 161 -0.31 -14.60 19.70
N ILE A 162 0.36 -14.60 18.56
CA ILE A 162 1.24 -15.72 18.15
C ILE A 162 2.48 -15.78 19.03
N GLU A 163 3.11 -14.64 19.30
CA GLU A 163 4.33 -14.59 20.13
C GLU A 163 4.11 -15.08 21.54
N ASN A 164 2.97 -14.75 22.15
CA ASN A 164 2.61 -15.18 23.50
C ASN A 164 2.24 -16.67 23.63
N LYS A 165 2.10 -17.39 22.52
CA LYS A 165 1.82 -18.83 22.50
C LYS A 165 3.08 -19.69 22.34
N LYS A 166 4.23 -19.08 22.11
CA LYS A 166 5.53 -19.75 22.02
C LYS A 166 6.11 -20.04 23.41
#